data_6548c4154dad1baa6ea0140ca11a64ea
#
_entry.id   6548c4154dad1baa6ea0140ca11a64ea
#
_cell.length_a   1.000
_cell.length_b   1.000
_cell.length_c   1.000
_cell.angle_alpha   90.00
_cell.angle_beta   90.00
_cell.angle_gamma   90.00
#
_symmetry.space_group_name_H-M   'P 1'
#
loop_
_entity.id
_entity.type
_entity.pdbx_description
1 polymer ?
#
loop_
_entity_poly.entity_id
_entity_poly.type
_entity_poly.pdbx_seq_one_letter_code
_entity_poly.pdbx_strand_id
1 'polypeptide(L)'
;MSSILVLGAGELGTEVLKSLAAHTSSKDTQINVLLRPSTVNSTDPSKAADVAAIQALGITLVPGDIVQSSPAELAQLFAPYHTVISCTGFIAGPGTQMKIAQAALEGGVKRYFPWQFGVDYDVLGRGSAQELFDEQLDVRDLLRGQSSTEWVIVSTGMFTNFLFEPSFGVVVFNGEKGEGTVVRCLGSWENKVTVTTAQDIGILTAEIVFAEPRIVNQVVYTAGETISYGRLANLVENIVGKPVEREEWPVEFMEVELQKDPGNVLWKYRVVFGKGKGMSWNERQTFNMQKGIQTSDVEEWVRDMVNKRLRK
;
A
#
# COMPACT_ATOMS: atom_id res chain seq x y z
N MET A 1 -26.53 8.46 9.06
CA MET A 1 -25.76 7.40 8.42
C MET A 1 -24.32 7.89 8.24
N SER A 2 -23.36 7.09 8.58
CA SER A 2 -21.97 7.37 8.28
C SER A 2 -21.72 7.16 6.77
N SER A 3 -20.91 8.01 6.14
CA SER A 3 -20.59 7.92 4.72
C SER A 3 -19.07 7.86 4.53
N ILE A 4 -18.62 6.88 3.76
CA ILE A 4 -17.20 6.68 3.44
C ILE A 4 -16.99 6.91 1.95
N LEU A 5 -15.99 7.68 1.58
CA LEU A 5 -15.50 7.82 0.21
C LEU A 5 -14.10 7.21 0.10
N VAL A 6 -13.93 6.18 -0.72
CA VAL A 6 -12.63 5.62 -1.08
C VAL A 6 -12.14 6.27 -2.37
N LEU A 7 -10.92 6.75 -2.40
CA LEU A 7 -10.34 7.39 -3.58
C LEU A 7 -9.55 6.36 -4.40
N GLY A 8 -10.14 5.91 -5.50
CA GLY A 8 -9.54 4.94 -6.42
C GLY A 8 -9.87 3.48 -6.09
N ALA A 9 -9.90 2.65 -7.14
CA ALA A 9 -10.13 1.20 -7.08
C ALA A 9 -9.04 0.46 -7.89
N GLY A 10 -7.79 0.80 -7.65
CA GLY A 10 -6.64 0.00 -8.09
C GLY A 10 -6.49 -1.24 -7.19
N GLU A 11 -5.32 -1.87 -7.22
CA GLU A 11 -5.02 -3.07 -6.42
C GLU A 11 -5.47 -2.92 -4.96
N LEU A 12 -4.96 -1.90 -4.26
CA LEU A 12 -5.32 -1.64 -2.87
C LEU A 12 -6.77 -1.21 -2.70
N GLY A 13 -7.24 -0.24 -3.49
CA GLY A 13 -8.58 0.32 -3.33
C GLY A 13 -9.67 -0.72 -3.50
N THR A 14 -9.49 -1.68 -4.41
CA THR A 14 -10.42 -2.79 -4.59
C THR A 14 -10.51 -3.68 -3.35
N GLU A 15 -9.40 -4.01 -2.72
CA GLU A 15 -9.39 -4.85 -1.51
C GLU A 15 -9.95 -4.09 -0.29
N VAL A 16 -9.66 -2.79 -0.17
CA VAL A 16 -10.28 -1.93 0.85
C VAL A 16 -11.80 -1.86 0.67
N LEU A 17 -12.30 -1.67 -0.56
CA LEU A 17 -13.73 -1.61 -0.86
C LEU A 17 -14.44 -2.93 -0.52
N LYS A 18 -13.86 -4.07 -0.93
CA LYS A 18 -14.38 -5.41 -0.60
C LYS A 18 -14.48 -5.61 0.91
N SER A 19 -13.41 -5.28 1.62
CA SER A 19 -13.33 -5.49 3.07
C SER A 19 -14.29 -4.57 3.83
N LEU A 20 -14.40 -3.30 3.44
CA LEU A 20 -15.39 -2.39 4.02
C LEU A 20 -16.82 -2.87 3.79
N ALA A 21 -17.16 -3.33 2.58
CA ALA A 21 -18.50 -3.82 2.26
C ALA A 21 -18.85 -5.11 3.02
N ALA A 22 -17.87 -5.98 3.23
CA ALA A 22 -18.05 -7.26 3.94
C ALA A 22 -18.07 -7.11 5.48
N HIS A 23 -17.59 -5.98 6.03
CA HIS A 23 -17.47 -5.81 7.46
C HIS A 23 -18.84 -5.73 8.15
N THR A 24 -19.01 -6.43 9.27
CA THR A 24 -20.30 -6.54 9.98
C THR A 24 -20.85 -5.19 10.46
N SER A 25 -19.97 -4.24 10.77
CA SER A 25 -20.34 -2.87 11.22
C SER A 25 -20.63 -1.92 10.07
N SER A 26 -20.57 -2.35 8.81
CA SER A 26 -20.83 -1.50 7.65
C SER A 26 -22.33 -1.30 7.34
N LYS A 27 -23.24 -2.04 7.99
CA LYS A 27 -24.68 -2.11 7.66
C LYS A 27 -25.38 -0.75 7.57
N ASP A 28 -24.97 0.20 8.41
CA ASP A 28 -25.52 1.56 8.43
C ASP A 28 -24.57 2.60 7.81
N THR A 29 -23.59 2.15 7.04
CA THR A 29 -22.56 2.98 6.42
C THR A 29 -22.69 2.94 4.90
N GLN A 30 -22.87 4.11 4.29
CA GLN A 30 -22.84 4.23 2.84
C GLN A 30 -21.39 4.25 2.35
N ILE A 31 -21.00 3.26 1.55
CA ILE A 31 -19.67 3.18 0.94
C ILE A 31 -19.75 3.71 -0.48
N ASN A 32 -18.83 4.60 -0.81
CA ASN A 32 -18.72 5.22 -2.11
C ASN A 32 -17.28 5.12 -2.63
N VAL A 33 -17.09 5.10 -3.93
CA VAL A 33 -15.76 5.12 -4.55
C VAL A 33 -15.65 6.21 -5.61
N LEU A 34 -14.61 7.01 -5.52
CA LEU A 34 -14.29 8.00 -6.55
C LEU A 34 -13.49 7.35 -7.65
N LEU A 35 -14.03 7.39 -8.86
CA LEU A 35 -13.39 6.87 -10.07
C LEU A 35 -13.43 7.92 -11.18
N ARG A 36 -12.39 7.92 -12.03
CA ARG A 36 -12.37 8.79 -13.20
C ARG A 36 -13.60 8.55 -14.09
N PRO A 37 -14.21 9.60 -14.66
CA PRO A 37 -15.34 9.43 -15.58
C PRO A 37 -15.04 8.47 -16.73
N SER A 38 -13.80 8.44 -17.24
CA SER A 38 -13.35 7.49 -18.26
C SER A 38 -13.31 6.03 -17.78
N THR A 39 -13.21 5.78 -16.48
CA THR A 39 -13.30 4.43 -15.91
C THR A 39 -14.76 4.03 -15.74
N VAL A 40 -15.59 4.92 -15.19
CA VAL A 40 -17.03 4.67 -14.97
C VAL A 40 -17.77 4.38 -16.29
N ASN A 41 -17.42 5.11 -17.34
CA ASN A 41 -18.04 5.00 -18.66
C ASN A 41 -17.22 4.14 -19.64
N SER A 42 -16.32 3.30 -19.14
CA SER A 42 -15.44 2.51 -20.00
C SER A 42 -16.22 1.45 -20.79
N THR A 43 -15.94 1.37 -22.08
CA THR A 43 -16.42 0.30 -22.96
C THR A 43 -15.47 -0.88 -23.04
N ASP A 44 -14.30 -0.79 -22.39
CA ASP A 44 -13.37 -1.90 -22.25
C ASP A 44 -13.99 -2.99 -21.37
N PRO A 45 -14.09 -4.25 -21.86
CA PRO A 45 -14.79 -5.32 -21.13
C PRO A 45 -14.20 -5.60 -19.74
N SER A 46 -12.87 -5.53 -19.57
CA SER A 46 -12.21 -5.78 -18.29
C SER A 46 -12.54 -4.69 -17.27
N LYS A 47 -12.41 -3.41 -17.68
CA LYS A 47 -12.74 -2.27 -16.81
C LYS A 47 -14.23 -2.23 -16.46
N ALA A 48 -15.09 -2.54 -17.44
CA ALA A 48 -16.54 -2.61 -17.20
C ALA A 48 -16.89 -3.73 -16.21
N ALA A 49 -16.22 -4.87 -16.29
CA ALA A 49 -16.38 -5.97 -15.33
C ALA A 49 -15.92 -5.57 -13.92
N ASP A 50 -14.80 -4.87 -13.79
CA ASP A 50 -14.30 -4.38 -12.49
C ASP A 50 -15.29 -3.39 -11.87
N VAL A 51 -15.81 -2.45 -12.65
CA VAL A 51 -16.84 -1.48 -12.21
C VAL A 51 -18.13 -2.20 -11.78
N ALA A 52 -18.59 -3.18 -12.54
CA ALA A 52 -19.77 -3.96 -12.21
C ALA A 52 -19.56 -4.80 -10.93
N ALA A 53 -18.37 -5.35 -10.72
CA ALA A 53 -18.04 -6.08 -9.49
C ALA A 53 -18.09 -5.17 -8.25
N ILE A 54 -17.61 -3.92 -8.36
CA ILE A 54 -17.70 -2.93 -7.28
C ILE A 54 -19.18 -2.59 -6.98
N GLN A 55 -19.99 -2.35 -8.02
CA GLN A 55 -21.41 -2.05 -7.85
C GLN A 55 -22.19 -3.23 -7.24
N ALA A 56 -21.81 -4.47 -7.55
CA ALA A 56 -22.41 -5.67 -6.97
C ALA A 56 -22.19 -5.79 -5.45
N LEU A 57 -21.18 -5.10 -4.90
CA LEU A 57 -20.95 -4.97 -3.45
C LEU A 57 -21.86 -3.92 -2.78
N GLY A 58 -22.77 -3.26 -3.53
CA GLY A 58 -23.61 -2.19 -3.01
C GLY A 58 -22.90 -0.83 -2.91
N ILE A 59 -21.73 -0.68 -3.55
CA ILE A 59 -20.90 0.53 -3.49
C ILE A 59 -21.36 1.52 -4.57
N THR A 60 -21.52 2.78 -4.18
CA THR A 60 -21.91 3.86 -5.10
C THR A 60 -20.70 4.45 -5.81
N LEU A 61 -20.79 4.58 -7.12
CA LEU A 61 -19.74 5.21 -7.93
C LEU A 61 -19.88 6.74 -7.89
N VAL A 62 -18.78 7.44 -7.66
CA VAL A 62 -18.69 8.90 -7.70
C VAL A 62 -17.71 9.29 -8.79
N PRO A 63 -18.18 9.88 -9.90
CA PRO A 63 -17.29 10.34 -10.96
C PRO A 63 -16.45 11.53 -10.48
N GLY A 64 -15.11 11.46 -10.67
CA GLY A 64 -14.20 12.54 -10.34
C GLY A 64 -12.76 12.22 -10.74
N ASP A 65 -11.96 13.23 -10.98
CA ASP A 65 -10.55 13.06 -11.39
C ASP A 65 -9.62 13.80 -10.43
N ILE A 66 -8.93 13.06 -9.60
CA ILE A 66 -8.00 13.61 -8.61
C ILE A 66 -6.87 14.39 -9.28
N VAL A 67 -6.43 13.98 -10.46
CA VAL A 67 -5.31 14.62 -11.15
C VAL A 67 -5.75 15.96 -11.76
N GLN A 68 -6.89 15.97 -12.43
CA GLN A 68 -7.39 17.14 -13.16
C GLN A 68 -8.10 18.17 -12.27
N SER A 69 -8.76 17.72 -11.20
CA SER A 69 -9.48 18.61 -10.30
C SER A 69 -8.56 19.48 -9.48
N SER A 70 -8.95 20.73 -9.29
CA SER A 70 -8.32 21.66 -8.35
C SER A 70 -8.55 21.22 -6.89
N PRO A 71 -7.74 21.71 -5.94
CA PRO A 71 -7.98 21.45 -4.51
C PRO A 71 -9.40 21.84 -4.06
N ALA A 72 -9.91 22.98 -4.52
CA ALA A 72 -11.24 23.47 -4.16
C ALA A 72 -12.37 22.56 -4.70
N GLU A 73 -12.24 22.06 -5.93
CA GLU A 73 -13.21 21.11 -6.50
C GLU A 73 -13.18 19.78 -5.73
N LEU A 74 -11.99 19.30 -5.36
CA LEU A 74 -11.87 18.10 -4.53
C LEU A 74 -12.46 18.32 -3.13
N ALA A 75 -12.24 19.48 -2.53
CA ALA A 75 -12.82 19.83 -1.22
C ALA A 75 -14.35 19.81 -1.27
N GLN A 76 -14.96 20.40 -2.30
CA GLN A 76 -16.42 20.34 -2.51
C GLN A 76 -16.91 18.90 -2.71
N LEU A 77 -16.16 18.08 -3.45
CA LEU A 77 -16.48 16.68 -3.69
C LEU A 77 -16.40 15.85 -2.40
N PHE A 78 -15.42 16.14 -1.53
CA PHE A 78 -15.23 15.39 -0.27
C PHE A 78 -16.17 15.83 0.85
N ALA A 79 -16.66 17.08 0.83
CA ALA A 79 -17.48 17.69 1.88
C ALA A 79 -18.72 16.86 2.32
N PRO A 80 -19.43 16.11 1.44
CA PRO A 80 -20.57 15.29 1.85
C PRO A 80 -20.20 14.05 2.67
N TYR A 81 -18.94 13.68 2.74
CA TYR A 81 -18.51 12.42 3.34
C TYR A 81 -17.94 12.61 4.75
N HIS A 82 -18.33 11.70 5.65
CA HIS A 82 -17.79 11.66 7.00
C HIS A 82 -16.32 11.21 7.00
N THR A 83 -16.02 10.18 6.21
CA THR A 83 -14.68 9.58 6.14
C THR A 83 -14.20 9.52 4.70
N VAL A 84 -12.97 9.94 4.48
CA VAL A 84 -12.26 9.78 3.18
C VAL A 84 -11.06 8.87 3.38
N ILE A 85 -10.93 7.85 2.52
CA ILE A 85 -9.80 6.90 2.52
C ILE A 85 -9.10 7.01 1.17
N SER A 86 -7.85 7.48 1.16
CA SER A 86 -7.08 7.60 -0.06
C SER A 86 -6.38 6.29 -0.40
N CYS A 87 -6.78 5.67 -1.51
CA CYS A 87 -6.11 4.52 -2.11
C CYS A 87 -5.41 4.88 -3.42
N THR A 88 -5.18 6.18 -3.67
CA THR A 88 -4.47 6.70 -4.84
C THR A 88 -2.99 6.80 -4.54
N GLY A 89 -2.20 5.92 -5.15
CA GLY A 89 -0.76 5.86 -4.97
C GLY A 89 0.02 6.99 -5.68
N PHE A 90 1.33 6.80 -5.81
CA PHE A 90 2.24 7.78 -6.44
C PHE A 90 2.05 7.93 -7.96
N ILE A 91 1.27 7.07 -8.61
CA ILE A 91 1.03 7.13 -10.08
C ILE A 91 0.46 8.49 -10.51
N ALA A 92 -0.22 9.20 -9.62
CA ALA A 92 -0.77 10.53 -9.91
C ALA A 92 0.29 11.65 -9.89
N GLY A 93 1.53 11.33 -9.55
CA GLY A 93 2.67 12.24 -9.53
C GLY A 93 2.87 13.01 -8.22
N PRO A 94 4.02 13.71 -8.09
CA PRO A 94 4.35 14.49 -6.91
C PRO A 94 3.32 15.60 -6.63
N GLY A 95 3.13 15.94 -5.36
CA GLY A 95 2.16 16.96 -4.91
C GLY A 95 0.72 16.46 -4.79
N THR A 96 0.42 15.24 -5.29
CA THR A 96 -0.93 14.69 -5.27
C THR A 96 -1.39 14.35 -3.87
N GLN A 97 -0.54 13.78 -3.03
CA GLN A 97 -0.91 13.40 -1.66
C GLN A 97 -1.19 14.65 -0.80
N MET A 98 -0.37 15.69 -0.95
CA MET A 98 -0.62 16.98 -0.31
C MET A 98 -1.93 17.62 -0.79
N LYS A 99 -2.19 17.61 -2.10
CA LYS A 99 -3.45 18.13 -2.68
C LYS A 99 -4.67 17.43 -2.09
N ILE A 100 -4.66 16.10 -1.99
CA ILE A 100 -5.77 15.32 -1.43
C ILE A 100 -5.94 15.63 0.06
N ALA A 101 -4.85 15.68 0.82
CA ALA A 101 -4.90 15.97 2.25
C ALA A 101 -5.48 17.38 2.52
N GLN A 102 -4.99 18.40 1.80
CA GLN A 102 -5.52 19.75 1.88
C GLN A 102 -7.01 19.82 1.54
N ALA A 103 -7.42 19.16 0.45
CA ALA A 103 -8.82 19.10 0.04
C ALA A 103 -9.71 18.40 1.10
N ALA A 104 -9.21 17.37 1.77
CA ALA A 104 -9.95 16.71 2.85
C ALA A 104 -10.15 17.66 4.06
N LEU A 105 -9.14 18.44 4.42
CA LEU A 105 -9.25 19.43 5.50
C LEU A 105 -10.17 20.60 5.12
N GLU A 106 -10.01 21.17 3.94
CA GLU A 106 -10.83 22.28 3.43
C GLU A 106 -12.29 21.86 3.25
N GLY A 107 -12.55 20.61 2.82
CA GLY A 107 -13.90 20.04 2.70
C GLY A 107 -14.57 19.74 4.05
N GLY A 108 -13.85 19.90 5.17
CA GLY A 108 -14.38 19.64 6.51
C GLY A 108 -14.67 18.16 6.80
N VAL A 109 -13.97 17.25 6.12
CA VAL A 109 -14.04 15.80 6.34
C VAL A 109 -13.75 15.50 7.80
N LYS A 110 -14.59 14.70 8.45
CA LYS A 110 -14.43 14.42 9.89
C LYS A 110 -13.31 13.44 10.17
N ARG A 111 -13.03 12.51 9.22
CA ARG A 111 -12.00 11.49 9.39
C ARG A 111 -11.29 11.21 8.08
N TYR A 112 -9.96 11.25 8.07
CA TYR A 112 -9.14 11.06 6.88
C TYR A 112 -8.08 9.97 7.07
N PHE A 113 -8.01 9.07 6.08
CA PHE A 113 -6.96 8.07 5.94
C PHE A 113 -6.12 8.44 4.71
N PRO A 114 -4.93 9.02 4.87
CA PRO A 114 -4.06 9.32 3.74
C PRO A 114 -3.53 8.04 3.10
N TRP A 115 -3.14 8.13 1.84
CA TRP A 115 -2.40 7.03 1.21
C TRP A 115 -0.97 6.97 1.78
N GLN A 116 -0.81 6.23 2.85
CA GLN A 116 0.47 5.98 3.53
C GLN A 116 0.63 4.50 3.90
N PHE A 117 0.02 3.61 3.13
CA PHE A 117 0.14 2.16 3.24
C PHE A 117 1.55 1.72 2.82
N GLY A 118 2.53 2.03 3.64
CA GLY A 118 3.94 1.89 3.33
C GLY A 118 4.79 1.79 4.59
N VAL A 119 6.03 2.26 4.46
CA VAL A 119 7.09 2.18 5.47
C VAL A 119 6.88 3.14 6.64
N ASP A 120 7.74 3.04 7.65
CA ASP A 120 7.77 4.02 8.75
C ASP A 120 8.50 5.30 8.32
N TYR A 121 7.75 6.25 7.77
CA TYR A 121 8.30 7.52 7.30
C TYR A 121 8.90 8.36 8.42
N ASP A 122 8.38 8.29 9.66
CA ASP A 122 8.93 9.05 10.78
C ASP A 122 10.32 8.54 11.17
N VAL A 123 10.51 7.22 11.17
CA VAL A 123 11.83 6.61 11.40
C VAL A 123 12.75 6.85 10.20
N LEU A 124 12.27 6.70 8.98
CA LEU A 124 13.05 6.95 7.78
C LEU A 124 13.62 8.38 7.78
N GLY A 125 12.77 9.37 8.04
CA GLY A 125 13.13 10.79 8.01
C GLY A 125 13.21 11.36 6.59
N ARG A 126 13.47 12.68 6.52
CA ARG A 126 13.56 13.43 5.26
C ARG A 126 14.90 13.24 4.56
N GLY A 127 14.91 13.54 3.25
CA GLY A 127 16.12 13.50 2.42
C GLY A 127 16.58 12.09 2.07
N SER A 128 15.66 11.12 2.02
CA SER A 128 15.96 9.79 1.51
C SER A 128 16.18 9.83 -0.01
N ALA A 129 16.73 8.75 -0.57
CA ALA A 129 16.89 8.64 -2.02
C ALA A 129 15.57 8.69 -2.80
N GLN A 130 14.43 8.45 -2.11
CA GLN A 130 13.10 8.51 -2.69
C GLN A 130 12.36 9.77 -2.24
N GLU A 131 12.36 10.81 -3.04
CA GLU A 131 11.80 12.13 -2.73
C GLU A 131 10.27 12.08 -2.47
N LEU A 132 9.56 11.10 -3.07
CA LEU A 132 8.14 10.90 -2.81
C LEU A 132 7.83 10.61 -1.34
N PHE A 133 8.84 10.16 -0.58
CA PHE A 133 8.67 9.90 0.85
C PHE A 133 8.71 11.18 1.69
N ASP A 134 9.34 12.23 1.20
CA ASP A 134 9.30 13.55 1.86
C ASP A 134 7.89 14.14 1.79
N GLU A 135 7.17 13.96 0.68
CA GLU A 135 5.75 14.37 0.58
C GLU A 135 4.87 13.64 1.61
N GLN A 136 5.18 12.36 1.93
CA GLN A 136 4.44 11.66 2.98
C GLN A 136 4.66 12.28 4.36
N LEU A 137 5.86 12.78 4.64
CA LEU A 137 6.15 13.52 5.86
C LEU A 137 5.47 14.89 5.87
N ASP A 138 5.38 15.58 4.73
CA ASP A 138 4.63 16.83 4.62
C ASP A 138 3.14 16.63 4.94
N VAL A 139 2.55 15.53 4.45
CA VAL A 139 1.16 15.14 4.81
C VAL A 139 1.03 14.86 6.30
N ARG A 140 1.99 14.16 6.92
CA ARG A 140 1.98 13.92 8.39
C ARG A 140 2.05 15.22 9.17
N ASP A 141 2.92 16.15 8.77
CA ASP A 141 3.07 17.45 9.42
C ASP A 141 1.79 18.28 9.29
N LEU A 142 1.17 18.30 8.09
CA LEU A 142 -0.12 18.94 7.86
C LEU A 142 -1.21 18.38 8.78
N LEU A 143 -1.34 17.04 8.86
CA LEU A 143 -2.36 16.39 9.66
C LEU A 143 -2.14 16.57 11.16
N ARG A 144 -0.90 16.57 11.63
CA ARG A 144 -0.53 16.80 13.03
C ARG A 144 -0.69 18.28 13.44
N GLY A 145 -0.59 19.19 12.49
CA GLY A 145 -0.71 20.64 12.72
C GLY A 145 -2.14 21.16 12.88
N GLN A 146 -3.16 20.29 12.81
CA GLN A 146 -4.56 20.67 12.88
C GLN A 146 -5.38 19.76 13.82
N SER A 147 -6.60 20.17 14.18
CA SER A 147 -7.50 19.44 15.09
C SER A 147 -8.95 19.32 14.59
N SER A 148 -9.22 19.78 13.36
CA SER A 148 -10.59 19.79 12.80
C SER A 148 -10.99 18.45 12.17
N THR A 149 -9.99 17.69 11.69
CA THR A 149 -10.15 16.40 11.04
C THR A 149 -9.36 15.35 11.81
N GLU A 150 -10.02 14.28 12.24
CA GLU A 150 -9.34 13.11 12.78
C GLU A 150 -8.57 12.40 11.65
N TRP A 151 -7.38 11.92 11.94
CA TRP A 151 -6.61 11.19 10.95
C TRP A 151 -6.13 9.84 11.49
N VAL A 152 -5.98 8.88 10.58
CA VAL A 152 -5.38 7.58 10.87
C VAL A 152 -4.45 7.21 9.72
N ILE A 153 -3.20 6.98 10.05
CA ILE A 153 -2.18 6.53 9.08
C ILE A 153 -1.97 5.05 9.28
N VAL A 154 -2.17 4.26 8.23
CA VAL A 154 -1.93 2.81 8.27
C VAL A 154 -0.59 2.52 7.62
N SER A 155 0.41 2.10 8.42
CA SER A 155 1.73 1.69 7.96
C SER A 155 1.78 0.16 7.84
N THR A 156 2.00 -0.33 6.61
CA THR A 156 1.85 -1.75 6.25
C THR A 156 3.16 -2.41 5.81
N GLY A 157 4.23 -1.64 5.71
CA GLY A 157 5.46 -2.07 5.07
C GLY A 157 5.33 -2.06 3.54
N MET A 158 6.08 -2.91 2.88
CA MET A 158 6.01 -3.13 1.45
C MET A 158 4.83 -4.05 1.12
N PHE A 159 4.19 -3.88 -0.03
CA PHE A 159 3.24 -4.86 -0.53
C PHE A 159 3.99 -6.16 -0.87
N THR A 160 3.48 -7.30 -0.40
CA THR A 160 4.17 -8.59 -0.55
C THR A 160 4.53 -8.91 -2.00
N ASN A 161 3.61 -8.63 -2.95
CA ASN A 161 3.84 -8.86 -4.36
C ASN A 161 5.02 -8.06 -4.94
N PHE A 162 5.36 -6.91 -4.34
CA PHE A 162 6.44 -6.07 -4.84
C PHE A 162 7.84 -6.73 -4.69
N LEU A 163 8.02 -7.61 -3.69
CA LEU A 163 9.23 -8.44 -3.58
C LEU A 163 9.45 -9.34 -4.80
N PHE A 164 8.37 -9.70 -5.48
CA PHE A 164 8.35 -10.64 -6.61
C PHE A 164 8.10 -9.95 -7.95
N GLU A 165 8.07 -8.62 -7.94
CA GLU A 165 7.99 -7.83 -9.17
C GLU A 165 9.32 -7.92 -9.92
N PRO A 166 9.35 -8.47 -11.16
CA PRO A 166 10.60 -8.68 -11.88
C PRO A 166 11.41 -7.41 -12.08
N SER A 167 10.75 -6.28 -12.27
CA SER A 167 11.38 -4.96 -12.44
C SER A 167 12.03 -4.46 -11.14
N PHE A 168 11.51 -4.83 -9.97
CA PHE A 168 12.15 -4.53 -8.67
C PHE A 168 13.34 -5.46 -8.41
N GLY A 169 13.29 -6.70 -8.86
CA GLY A 169 14.43 -7.57 -9.01
C GLY A 169 14.90 -8.28 -7.73
N VAL A 170 14.13 -8.26 -6.64
CA VAL A 170 14.48 -8.99 -5.40
C VAL A 170 14.31 -10.49 -5.61
N VAL A 171 13.16 -10.96 -6.07
CA VAL A 171 12.94 -12.34 -6.44
C VAL A 171 12.56 -12.40 -7.92
N VAL A 172 13.39 -13.06 -8.74
CA VAL A 172 13.15 -13.17 -10.18
C VAL A 172 13.11 -14.65 -10.58
N PHE A 173 11.97 -15.08 -11.08
CA PHE A 173 11.78 -16.44 -11.61
C PHE A 173 12.04 -16.45 -13.11
N ASN A 174 13.19 -17.00 -13.55
CA ASN A 174 13.63 -16.96 -14.95
C ASN A 174 13.14 -18.14 -15.81
N GLY A 175 12.73 -19.26 -15.23
CA GLY A 175 12.31 -20.45 -15.94
C GLY A 175 10.90 -20.93 -15.61
N GLU A 176 10.37 -21.86 -16.43
CA GLU A 176 8.99 -22.35 -16.28
C GLU A 176 8.74 -23.07 -14.95
N LYS A 177 9.73 -23.74 -14.38
CA LYS A 177 9.63 -24.49 -13.12
C LYS A 177 10.57 -23.96 -12.03
N GLY A 178 10.80 -22.66 -12.01
CA GLY A 178 11.72 -22.02 -11.06
C GLY A 178 13.19 -22.24 -11.36
N GLU A 179 13.55 -22.73 -12.57
CA GLU A 179 14.95 -22.83 -13.02
C GLU A 179 15.54 -21.44 -13.18
N GLY A 180 16.78 -21.24 -12.68
CA GLY A 180 17.44 -19.94 -12.75
C GLY A 180 16.76 -18.86 -11.90
N THR A 181 16.03 -19.26 -10.83
CA THR A 181 15.49 -18.29 -9.87
C THR A 181 16.65 -17.57 -9.17
N VAL A 182 16.57 -16.25 -9.17
CA VAL A 182 17.54 -15.38 -8.50
C VAL A 182 16.86 -14.70 -7.32
N VAL A 183 17.53 -14.68 -6.17
CA VAL A 183 17.11 -13.89 -5.01
C VAL A 183 18.22 -12.90 -4.64
N ARG A 184 17.86 -11.64 -4.52
CA ARG A 184 18.78 -10.54 -4.20
C ARG A 184 18.47 -9.96 -2.84
N CYS A 185 19.50 -9.80 -2.01
CA CYS A 185 19.31 -8.98 -0.81
C CYS A 185 19.59 -7.50 -1.12
N LEU A 186 18.81 -6.62 -0.55
CA LEU A 186 19.06 -5.18 -0.58
C LEU A 186 19.78 -4.80 0.71
N GLY A 187 21.03 -4.37 0.59
CA GLY A 187 21.95 -4.05 1.68
C GLY A 187 22.66 -5.27 2.24
N SER A 188 21.98 -6.19 2.91
CA SER A 188 22.54 -7.44 3.43
C SER A 188 21.50 -8.54 3.57
N TRP A 189 21.93 -9.78 3.78
CA TRP A 189 21.01 -10.93 4.02
C TRP A 189 20.27 -10.84 5.34
N GLU A 190 20.78 -10.12 6.32
CA GLU A 190 20.16 -9.86 7.63
C GLU A 190 19.16 -8.72 7.61
N ASN A 191 19.23 -7.85 6.58
CA ASN A 191 18.27 -6.77 6.41
C ASN A 191 16.84 -7.33 6.34
N LYS A 192 15.92 -6.61 6.99
CA LYS A 192 14.52 -7.01 7.11
C LYS A 192 13.61 -6.03 6.42
N VAL A 193 12.51 -6.56 5.93
CA VAL A 193 11.39 -5.78 5.43
C VAL A 193 10.10 -6.33 6.03
N THR A 194 9.22 -5.43 6.47
CA THR A 194 7.83 -5.79 6.80
C THR A 194 7.03 -5.78 5.50
N VAL A 195 6.25 -6.83 5.28
CA VAL A 195 5.40 -6.98 4.09
C VAL A 195 3.97 -7.32 4.49
N THR A 196 3.02 -6.88 3.67
CA THR A 196 1.59 -7.19 3.86
C THR A 196 0.94 -7.34 2.48
N THR A 197 0.07 -8.32 2.30
CA THR A 197 -0.66 -8.48 1.03
C THR A 197 -1.70 -7.37 0.86
N ALA A 198 -2.03 -7.00 -0.37
CA ALA A 198 -3.09 -6.01 -0.62
C ALA A 198 -4.43 -6.42 -0.01
N GLN A 199 -4.73 -7.73 -0.01
CA GLN A 199 -5.93 -8.29 0.61
C GLN A 199 -5.94 -8.07 2.12
N ASP A 200 -4.84 -8.38 2.81
CA ASP A 200 -4.74 -8.17 4.26
C ASP A 200 -4.76 -6.69 4.62
N ILE A 201 -4.13 -5.83 3.81
CA ILE A 201 -4.22 -4.38 3.98
C ILE A 201 -5.69 -3.92 3.92
N GLY A 202 -6.46 -4.45 2.97
CA GLY A 202 -7.90 -4.18 2.87
C GLY A 202 -8.66 -4.58 4.13
N ILE A 203 -8.45 -5.81 4.60
CA ILE A 203 -9.07 -6.35 5.82
C ILE A 203 -8.71 -5.48 7.04
N LEU A 204 -7.42 -5.26 7.24
CA LEU A 204 -6.92 -4.48 8.38
C LEU A 204 -7.38 -3.03 8.34
N THR A 205 -7.48 -2.43 7.15
CA THR A 205 -8.03 -1.08 7.00
C THR A 205 -9.50 -1.04 7.43
N ALA A 206 -10.33 -2.01 7.05
CA ALA A 206 -11.72 -2.08 7.48
C ALA A 206 -11.83 -2.26 9.00
N GLU A 207 -11.05 -3.16 9.60
CA GLU A 207 -10.98 -3.35 11.05
C GLU A 207 -10.56 -2.07 11.80
N ILE A 208 -9.61 -1.30 11.26
CA ILE A 208 -9.17 -0.02 11.83
C ILE A 208 -10.25 1.06 11.66
N VAL A 209 -10.95 1.09 10.53
CA VAL A 209 -12.04 2.04 10.27
C VAL A 209 -13.18 1.85 11.27
N PHE A 210 -13.55 0.60 11.56
CA PHE A 210 -14.67 0.25 12.43
C PHE A 210 -14.23 -0.14 13.86
N ALA A 211 -12.97 0.08 14.23
CA ALA A 211 -12.44 -0.28 15.55
C ALA A 211 -13.20 0.41 16.69
N GLU A 212 -13.47 -0.38 17.74
CA GLU A 212 -13.98 0.13 19.02
C GLU A 212 -13.01 -0.27 20.16
N PRO A 213 -12.52 0.68 20.96
CA PRO A 213 -12.71 2.13 20.85
C PRO A 213 -12.11 2.71 19.58
N ARG A 214 -12.71 3.80 19.08
CA ARG A 214 -12.31 4.46 17.83
C ARG A 214 -10.85 4.89 17.85
N ILE A 215 -10.13 4.55 16.80
CA ILE A 215 -8.73 4.92 16.59
C ILE A 215 -8.68 6.32 15.95
N VAL A 216 -7.94 7.25 16.55
CA VAL A 216 -7.85 8.64 16.10
C VAL A 216 -6.45 9.21 16.26
N ASN A 217 -6.02 10.05 15.32
CA ASN A 217 -4.80 10.87 15.37
C ASN A 217 -3.53 10.08 15.69
N GLN A 218 -3.36 8.94 15.03
CA GLN A 218 -2.19 8.09 15.24
C GLN A 218 -1.79 7.30 13.99
N VAL A 219 -0.54 6.84 14.01
CA VAL A 219 -0.02 5.85 13.07
C VAL A 219 -0.33 4.47 13.62
N VAL A 220 -0.92 3.62 12.80
CA VAL A 220 -1.24 2.22 13.11
C VAL A 220 -0.35 1.33 12.27
N TYR A 221 0.51 0.56 12.92
CA TYR A 221 1.38 -0.40 12.26
C TYR A 221 0.68 -1.74 12.11
N THR A 222 0.78 -2.33 10.93
CA THR A 222 0.27 -3.67 10.59
C THR A 222 1.38 -4.50 9.96
N ALA A 223 1.25 -5.81 9.91
CA ALA A 223 2.19 -6.68 9.21
C ALA A 223 1.51 -7.98 8.76
N GLY A 224 1.80 -8.43 7.55
CA GLY A 224 1.69 -9.83 7.21
C GLY A 224 2.84 -10.60 7.84
N GLU A 225 4.06 -10.21 7.48
CA GLU A 225 5.29 -10.77 8.04
C GLU A 225 6.42 -9.73 8.01
N THR A 226 7.37 -9.85 8.96
CA THR A 226 8.67 -9.17 8.91
C THR A 226 9.76 -10.20 8.63
N ILE A 227 10.26 -10.20 7.40
CA ILE A 227 11.18 -11.22 6.90
C ILE A 227 12.55 -10.63 6.56
N SER A 228 13.64 -11.37 6.82
CA SER A 228 14.96 -11.01 6.30
C SER A 228 15.14 -11.53 4.87
N TYR A 229 15.98 -10.87 4.08
CA TYR A 229 16.28 -11.35 2.72
C TYR A 229 16.88 -12.75 2.72
N GLY A 230 17.68 -13.11 3.75
CA GLY A 230 18.22 -14.46 3.90
C GLY A 230 17.13 -15.51 4.12
N ARG A 231 16.15 -15.22 4.99
CA ARG A 231 15.00 -16.12 5.17
C ARG A 231 14.13 -16.20 3.91
N LEU A 232 13.92 -15.09 3.21
CA LEU A 232 13.21 -15.05 1.93
C LEU A 232 13.87 -15.97 0.90
N ALA A 233 15.21 -15.93 0.77
CA ALA A 233 15.94 -16.78 -0.14
C ALA A 233 15.78 -18.28 0.20
N ASN A 234 15.90 -18.63 1.49
CA ASN A 234 15.69 -20.01 1.95
C ASN A 234 14.25 -20.50 1.67
N LEU A 235 13.28 -19.63 1.91
CA LEU A 235 11.87 -19.93 1.68
C LEU A 235 11.58 -20.17 0.20
N VAL A 236 12.04 -19.29 -0.68
CA VAL A 236 11.88 -19.43 -2.14
C VAL A 236 12.54 -20.72 -2.62
N GLU A 237 13.78 -21.01 -2.20
CA GLU A 237 14.51 -22.23 -2.53
C GLU A 237 13.72 -23.50 -2.13
N ASN A 238 13.18 -23.52 -0.91
CA ASN A 238 12.38 -24.64 -0.41
C ASN A 238 11.10 -24.85 -1.21
N ILE A 239 10.41 -23.79 -1.59
CA ILE A 239 9.14 -23.88 -2.34
C ILE A 239 9.38 -24.29 -3.78
N VAL A 240 10.40 -23.72 -4.42
CA VAL A 240 10.78 -24.08 -5.80
C VAL A 240 11.37 -25.50 -5.88
N GLY A 241 11.95 -25.99 -4.77
CA GLY A 241 12.57 -27.32 -4.68
C GLY A 241 13.89 -27.42 -5.47
N LYS A 242 14.53 -26.30 -5.75
CA LYS A 242 15.79 -26.19 -6.50
C LYS A 242 16.65 -25.08 -5.88
N PRO A 243 18.00 -25.18 -5.96
CA PRO A 243 18.88 -24.10 -5.54
C PRO A 243 18.54 -22.78 -6.25
N VAL A 244 18.53 -21.68 -5.49
CA VAL A 244 18.38 -20.34 -6.04
C VAL A 244 19.75 -19.65 -6.13
N GLU A 245 19.93 -18.86 -7.18
CA GLU A 245 21.08 -17.97 -7.27
C GLU A 245 20.92 -16.84 -6.25
N ARG A 246 21.97 -16.55 -5.46
CA ARG A 246 21.96 -15.53 -4.42
C ARG A 246 22.92 -14.42 -4.77
N GLU A 247 22.41 -13.21 -4.94
CA GLU A 247 23.20 -12.03 -5.24
C GLU A 247 23.06 -10.99 -4.11
N GLU A 248 24.16 -10.36 -3.76
CA GLU A 248 24.13 -9.22 -2.83
C GLU A 248 24.15 -7.92 -3.63
N TRP A 249 23.23 -7.03 -3.28
CA TRP A 249 23.23 -5.63 -3.71
C TRP A 249 23.52 -4.73 -2.50
N PRO A 250 24.81 -4.53 -2.15
CA PRO A 250 25.19 -3.62 -1.08
C PRO A 250 24.70 -2.20 -1.35
N VAL A 251 24.54 -1.40 -0.30
CA VAL A 251 24.04 -0.02 -0.44
C VAL A 251 24.88 0.79 -1.41
N GLU A 252 26.21 0.66 -1.30
CA GLU A 252 27.18 1.37 -2.15
C GLU A 252 26.99 1.02 -3.64
N PHE A 253 26.74 -0.26 -3.94
CA PHE A 253 26.45 -0.68 -5.32
C PHE A 253 25.18 -0.02 -5.84
N MET A 254 24.11 -0.03 -5.05
CA MET A 254 22.82 0.56 -5.45
C MET A 254 22.89 2.08 -5.59
N GLU A 255 23.69 2.75 -4.76
CA GLU A 255 23.94 4.19 -4.87
C GLU A 255 24.74 4.52 -6.15
N VAL A 256 25.70 3.72 -6.54
CA VAL A 256 26.42 3.87 -7.81
C VAL A 256 25.48 3.68 -9.00
N GLU A 257 24.62 2.67 -8.98
CA GLU A 257 23.61 2.47 -10.04
C GLU A 257 22.62 3.63 -10.12
N LEU A 258 22.19 4.16 -8.98
CA LEU A 258 21.33 5.35 -8.93
C LEU A 258 22.03 6.60 -9.48
N GLN A 259 23.34 6.77 -9.22
CA GLN A 259 24.11 7.90 -9.78
C GLN A 259 24.21 7.85 -11.32
N LYS A 260 24.21 6.66 -11.93
CA LYS A 260 24.18 6.51 -13.39
C LYS A 260 22.84 6.90 -14.01
N ASP A 261 21.76 6.73 -13.28
CA ASP A 261 20.38 7.08 -13.69
C ASP A 261 19.60 7.68 -12.49
N PRO A 262 19.83 8.95 -12.16
CA PRO A 262 19.22 9.59 -10.99
C PRO A 262 17.69 9.71 -11.04
N GLY A 263 17.11 9.58 -12.23
CA GLY A 263 15.66 9.55 -12.45
C GLY A 263 15.00 8.20 -12.18
N ASN A 264 15.78 7.15 -12.00
CA ASN A 264 15.28 5.78 -11.88
C ASN A 264 14.59 5.53 -10.54
N VAL A 265 13.27 5.48 -10.57
CA VAL A 265 12.43 5.30 -9.40
C VAL A 265 12.73 4.00 -8.66
N LEU A 266 13.03 2.92 -9.40
CA LEU A 266 13.30 1.61 -8.79
C LEU A 266 14.64 1.60 -8.05
N TRP A 267 15.69 2.25 -8.60
CA TRP A 267 16.95 2.39 -7.87
C TRP A 267 16.81 3.24 -6.62
N LYS A 268 15.98 4.31 -6.66
CA LYS A 268 15.66 5.10 -5.47
C LYS A 268 15.03 4.23 -4.37
N TYR A 269 14.05 3.39 -4.72
CA TYR A 269 13.45 2.44 -3.77
C TYR A 269 14.47 1.44 -3.24
N ARG A 270 15.28 0.81 -4.11
CA ARG A 270 16.29 -0.17 -3.70
C ARG A 270 17.28 0.40 -2.69
N VAL A 271 17.79 1.61 -2.93
CA VAL A 271 18.70 2.31 -2.01
C VAL A 271 18.05 2.50 -0.64
N VAL A 272 16.80 2.97 -0.60
CA VAL A 272 16.08 3.21 0.65
C VAL A 272 15.84 1.90 1.40
N PHE A 273 15.37 0.86 0.71
CA PHE A 273 15.15 -0.45 1.32
C PHE A 273 16.47 -1.12 1.74
N GLY A 274 17.54 -0.91 0.99
CA GLY A 274 18.88 -1.41 1.34
C GLY A 274 19.45 -0.78 2.60
N LYS A 275 19.16 0.49 2.87
CA LYS A 275 19.53 1.16 4.13
C LYS A 275 18.77 0.64 5.35
N GLY A 276 17.64 -0.02 5.16
CA GLY A 276 16.86 -0.72 6.18
C GLY A 276 16.17 0.15 7.23
N LYS A 277 16.42 1.46 7.23
CA LYS A 277 15.87 2.37 8.24
C LYS A 277 14.38 2.62 8.00
N GLY A 278 13.52 2.22 8.95
CA GLY A 278 12.06 2.36 8.85
C GLY A 278 11.38 1.34 7.92
N MET A 279 12.14 0.33 7.43
CA MET A 279 11.61 -0.68 6.50
C MET A 279 10.97 -1.88 7.20
N SER A 280 11.19 -2.03 8.50
CA SER A 280 10.67 -3.15 9.28
C SER A 280 10.41 -2.75 10.73
N TRP A 281 9.52 -3.48 11.37
CA TRP A 281 9.18 -3.31 12.78
C TRP A 281 8.83 -4.64 13.46
N ASN A 282 8.66 -4.58 14.78
CA ASN A 282 8.31 -5.74 15.58
C ASN A 282 6.82 -6.10 15.36
N GLU A 283 6.55 -7.24 14.77
CA GLU A 283 5.19 -7.72 14.49
C GLU A 283 4.31 -7.78 15.75
N ARG A 284 4.87 -8.14 16.91
CA ARG A 284 4.11 -8.24 18.18
C ARG A 284 3.47 -6.92 18.61
N GLN A 285 3.95 -5.80 18.07
CA GLN A 285 3.45 -4.46 18.35
C GLN A 285 2.43 -3.98 17.32
N THR A 286 2.15 -4.78 16.29
CA THR A 286 1.20 -4.41 15.24
C THR A 286 -0.25 -4.58 15.69
N PHE A 287 -1.13 -3.83 15.05
CA PHE A 287 -2.56 -3.84 15.31
C PHE A 287 -3.16 -5.24 15.17
N ASN A 288 -2.84 -5.93 14.07
CA ASN A 288 -3.38 -7.27 13.81
C ASN A 288 -2.93 -8.27 14.87
N MET A 289 -1.66 -8.26 15.29
CA MET A 289 -1.18 -9.16 16.33
C MET A 289 -1.84 -8.88 17.69
N GLN A 290 -2.01 -7.61 18.06
CA GLN A 290 -2.69 -7.22 19.30
C GLN A 290 -4.18 -7.57 19.31
N LYS A 291 -4.83 -7.58 18.14
CA LYS A 291 -6.25 -7.91 17.97
C LYS A 291 -6.48 -9.40 17.63
N GLY A 292 -5.43 -10.20 17.46
CA GLY A 292 -5.55 -11.60 17.06
C GLY A 292 -6.09 -11.81 15.63
N ILE A 293 -5.91 -10.81 14.75
CA ILE A 293 -6.33 -10.89 13.36
C ILE A 293 -5.24 -11.60 12.56
N GLN A 294 -5.59 -12.70 11.92
CA GLN A 294 -4.68 -13.47 11.09
C GLN A 294 -4.43 -12.76 9.76
N THR A 295 -3.20 -12.82 9.30
CA THR A 295 -2.74 -12.29 8.01
C THR A 295 -1.90 -13.35 7.31
N SER A 296 -1.83 -13.30 5.99
CA SER A 296 -1.01 -14.19 5.19
C SER A 296 0.48 -13.88 5.38
N ASP A 297 1.28 -14.90 5.58
CA ASP A 297 2.74 -14.80 5.56
C ASP A 297 3.30 -14.89 4.13
N VAL A 298 4.61 -14.68 4.00
CA VAL A 298 5.29 -14.74 2.70
C VAL A 298 5.28 -16.16 2.14
N GLU A 299 5.32 -17.19 3.00
CA GLU A 299 5.32 -18.58 2.55
C GLU A 299 3.99 -18.96 1.88
N GLU A 300 2.88 -18.62 2.52
CA GLU A 300 1.54 -18.82 1.97
C GLU A 300 1.38 -18.13 0.61
N TRP A 301 1.79 -16.87 0.54
CA TRP A 301 1.70 -16.08 -0.68
C TRP A 301 2.55 -16.66 -1.83
N VAL A 302 3.80 -17.07 -1.55
CA VAL A 302 4.68 -17.66 -2.57
C VAL A 302 4.16 -19.01 -3.03
N ARG A 303 3.67 -19.86 -2.13
CA ARG A 303 3.06 -21.15 -2.49
C ARG A 303 1.86 -20.98 -3.43
N ASP A 304 0.98 -20.02 -3.14
CA ASP A 304 -0.17 -19.73 -3.99
C ASP A 304 0.25 -19.21 -5.36
N MET A 305 1.22 -18.30 -5.41
CA MET A 305 1.76 -17.76 -6.65
C MET A 305 2.42 -18.84 -7.52
N VAL A 306 3.28 -19.70 -6.94
CA VAL A 306 3.97 -20.79 -7.64
C VAL A 306 2.95 -21.80 -8.17
N ASN A 307 1.95 -22.18 -7.35
CA ASN A 307 0.87 -23.07 -7.77
C ASN A 307 0.06 -22.51 -8.95
N LYS A 308 -0.21 -21.21 -8.96
CA LYS A 308 -0.89 -20.54 -10.09
C LYS A 308 -0.04 -20.54 -11.37
N ARG A 309 1.30 -20.44 -11.25
CA ARG A 309 2.22 -20.54 -12.40
C ARG A 309 2.34 -21.95 -12.96
N LEU A 310 2.34 -22.97 -12.09
CA LEU A 310 2.43 -24.37 -12.52
C LEU A 310 1.14 -24.91 -13.16
N ARG A 311 0.01 -24.20 -13.01
CA ARG A 311 -1.28 -24.59 -13.62
C ARG A 311 -1.53 -23.95 -14.99
N LYS A 312 -0.65 -23.01 -15.40
CA LYS A 312 -0.69 -22.39 -16.73
C LYS A 312 0.29 -23.07 -17.69
#